data_0425017f7642c61645e799caa2f6ff34
#
_entry.id   0425017f7642c61645e799caa2f6ff34
#
_cell.length_a   1.000
_cell.length_b   1.000
_cell.length_c   1.000
_cell.angle_alpha   90.00
_cell.angle_beta   90.00
_cell.angle_gamma   90.00
#
_symmetry.space_group_name_H-M   'P 1'
#
loop_
_entity.id
_entity.type
_entity.pdbx_description
1 polymer ?
#
loop_
_entity_poly.entity_id
_entity_poly.type
_entity_poly.pdbx_seq_one_letter_code
_entity_poly.pdbx_strand_id
1 'polypeptide(L)'
;CAKDPIYFSEKYIQIVHVDHGLIPIKMYDYQKEICTAITENRRVTVNTSRQAGKTTTAVAVILHYIIFNDFKTVALLANKGDAAREILDRIKIAYEALPAWLQQGVIEWNKGSVEFENGCKIIAGSTSSSAIRGKSISFLYIDETAFVENWDEFFASVFPTISSGNTTKILFTSTPNGLNHFYKTCVGAQENKNGYIYIEVP
;
A
#
# COMPACT_ATOMS: atom_id res chain seq x y z
N CYS A 1 -4.41 4.85 18.84
CA CYS A 1 -4.41 3.91 17.69
C CYS A 1 -4.97 4.58 16.43
N ALA A 2 -6.26 4.95 16.41
CA ALA A 2 -6.92 5.43 15.17
C ALA A 2 -6.25 6.67 14.56
N LYS A 3 -5.70 7.58 15.36
CA LYS A 3 -5.02 8.80 14.90
C LYS A 3 -3.51 8.65 14.72
N ASP A 4 -2.95 7.55 15.14
CA ASP A 4 -1.50 7.32 15.13
C ASP A 4 -1.20 5.93 14.56
N PRO A 5 -0.89 5.85 13.25
CA PRO A 5 -0.58 4.60 12.58
C PRO A 5 0.75 4.00 13.04
N ILE A 6 1.70 4.82 13.51
CA ILE A 6 2.99 4.34 14.01
C ILE A 6 2.80 3.61 15.34
N TYR A 7 2.10 4.27 16.28
CA TYR A 7 1.75 3.63 17.56
C TYR A 7 0.95 2.33 17.36
N PHE A 8 -0.06 2.35 16.47
CA PHE A 8 -0.84 1.17 16.14
C PHE A 8 0.06 0.05 15.62
N SER A 9 0.95 0.36 14.69
CA SER A 9 1.85 -0.61 14.08
C SER A 9 2.80 -1.23 15.10
N GLU A 10 3.54 -0.41 15.84
CA GLU A 10 4.53 -0.91 16.81
C GLU A 10 3.90 -1.63 18.00
N LYS A 11 2.63 -1.33 18.32
CA LYS A 11 1.93 -1.93 19.46
C LYS A 11 1.22 -3.24 19.12
N TYR A 12 0.66 -3.36 17.90
CA TYR A 12 -0.29 -4.42 17.59
C TYR A 12 0.07 -5.25 16.36
N ILE A 13 0.87 -4.74 15.42
CA ILE A 13 1.19 -5.49 14.22
C ILE A 13 2.33 -6.46 14.49
N GLN A 14 2.12 -7.69 14.05
CA GLN A 14 3.15 -8.71 13.96
C GLN A 14 3.49 -8.98 12.50
N ILE A 15 4.75 -9.27 12.24
CA ILE A 15 5.29 -9.59 10.92
C ILE A 15 5.98 -10.93 10.95
N VAL A 16 6.03 -11.61 9.81
CA VAL A 16 6.77 -12.85 9.65
C VAL A 16 8.26 -12.53 9.46
N HIS A 17 9.07 -13.00 10.39
CA HIS A 17 10.54 -12.97 10.29
C HIS A 17 11.05 -14.36 9.90
N VAL A 18 12.04 -14.41 9.00
CA VAL A 18 12.57 -15.67 8.44
C VAL A 18 13.05 -16.63 9.54
N ASP A 19 13.73 -16.10 10.56
CA ASP A 19 14.34 -16.93 11.60
C ASP A 19 13.49 -17.08 12.86
N HIS A 20 12.55 -16.16 13.11
CA HIS A 20 11.86 -16.06 14.40
C HIS A 20 10.34 -16.21 14.31
N GLY A 21 9.78 -16.49 13.11
CA GLY A 21 8.33 -16.60 12.91
C GLY A 21 7.63 -15.25 13.10
N LEU A 22 6.52 -15.21 13.81
CA LEU A 22 5.78 -13.97 14.07
C LEU A 22 6.47 -13.16 15.18
N ILE A 23 6.86 -11.93 14.84
CA ILE A 23 7.46 -10.98 15.77
C ILE A 23 6.76 -9.61 15.68
N PRO A 24 6.71 -8.83 16.77
CA PRO A 24 6.24 -7.46 16.73
C PRO A 24 7.06 -6.62 15.74
N ILE A 25 6.39 -5.78 14.95
CA ILE A 25 7.11 -4.84 14.10
C ILE A 25 7.83 -3.79 14.94
N LYS A 26 9.06 -3.51 14.59
CA LYS A 26 9.81 -2.34 15.08
C LYS A 26 10.19 -1.51 13.88
N MET A 27 9.56 -0.34 13.75
CA MET A 27 9.72 0.49 12.57
C MET A 27 11.03 1.29 12.64
N TYR A 28 11.76 1.29 11.52
CA TYR A 28 12.87 2.22 11.30
C TYR A 28 12.34 3.65 11.08
N ASP A 29 13.19 4.65 11.27
CA ASP A 29 12.77 6.06 11.16
C ASP A 29 12.20 6.40 9.78
N TYR A 30 12.81 5.90 8.69
CA TYR A 30 12.27 6.08 7.35
C TYR A 30 10.91 5.39 7.13
N GLN A 31 10.62 4.28 7.81
CA GLN A 31 9.31 3.64 7.77
C GLN A 31 8.25 4.49 8.48
N LYS A 32 8.62 5.12 9.59
CA LYS A 32 7.78 6.09 10.30
C LYS A 32 7.51 7.33 9.44
N GLU A 33 8.54 7.81 8.72
CA GLU A 33 8.40 8.91 7.76
C GLU A 33 7.41 8.56 6.64
N ILE A 34 7.50 7.36 6.04
CA ILE A 34 6.54 6.89 5.03
C ILE A 34 5.12 6.82 5.59
N CYS A 35 4.95 6.27 6.81
CA CYS A 35 3.64 6.22 7.48
C CYS A 35 3.05 7.60 7.69
N THR A 36 3.83 8.55 8.17
CA THR A 36 3.42 9.94 8.37
C THR A 36 3.06 10.59 7.05
N ALA A 37 3.94 10.49 6.06
CA ALA A 37 3.73 11.11 4.76
C ALA A 37 2.43 10.65 4.08
N ILE A 38 2.15 9.33 4.04
CA ILE A 38 0.92 8.83 3.40
C ILE A 38 -0.34 9.10 4.25
N THR A 39 -0.18 9.27 5.56
CA THR A 39 -1.31 9.64 6.42
C THR A 39 -1.72 11.10 6.21
N GLU A 40 -0.75 11.99 6.08
CA GLU A 40 -0.98 13.43 5.94
C GLU A 40 -1.23 13.86 4.49
N ASN A 41 -0.66 13.15 3.51
CA ASN A 41 -0.71 13.53 2.11
C ASN A 41 -1.50 12.50 1.29
N ARG A 42 -1.94 12.93 0.10
CA ARG A 42 -2.69 12.08 -0.83
C ARG A 42 -1.80 11.20 -1.70
N ARG A 43 -0.61 11.67 -2.03
CA ARG A 43 0.26 11.03 -3.02
C ARG A 43 1.68 10.97 -2.49
N VAL A 44 2.22 9.77 -2.37
CA VAL A 44 3.57 9.54 -1.90
C VAL A 44 4.27 8.60 -2.87
N THR A 45 5.51 8.91 -3.22
CA THR A 45 6.40 8.05 -4.00
C THR A 45 7.67 7.78 -3.20
N VAL A 46 8.02 6.51 -3.05
CA VAL A 46 9.15 6.06 -2.23
C VAL A 46 10.14 5.34 -3.11
N ASN A 47 11.31 5.94 -3.27
CA ASN A 47 12.47 5.33 -3.91
C ASN A 47 13.34 4.66 -2.84
N THR A 48 13.59 3.36 -2.94
CA THR A 48 14.24 2.61 -1.86
C THR A 48 15.10 1.47 -2.40
N SER A 49 16.10 1.09 -1.63
CA SER A 49 16.87 -0.11 -1.90
C SER A 49 16.02 -1.39 -1.72
N ARG A 50 16.54 -2.53 -2.22
CA ARG A 50 15.92 -3.83 -1.97
C ARG A 50 16.01 -4.17 -0.48
N GLN A 51 15.01 -4.92 0.02
CA GLN A 51 14.93 -5.41 1.40
C GLN A 51 14.86 -4.31 2.49
N ALA A 52 14.60 -3.07 2.13
CA ALA A 52 14.41 -1.97 3.07
C ALA A 52 13.03 -2.00 3.78
N GLY A 53 12.25 -3.06 3.70
CA GLY A 53 10.97 -3.19 4.41
C GLY A 53 9.83 -2.32 3.86
N LYS A 54 9.92 -1.83 2.60
CA LYS A 54 8.87 -1.02 1.96
C LYS A 54 7.50 -1.69 1.98
N THR A 55 7.45 -2.97 1.62
CA THR A 55 6.22 -3.76 1.59
C THR A 55 5.65 -3.94 3.01
N THR A 56 6.52 -4.17 3.99
CA THR A 56 6.12 -4.27 5.41
C THR A 56 5.49 -2.96 5.91
N THR A 57 6.06 -1.82 5.53
CA THR A 57 5.50 -0.50 5.85
C THR A 57 4.14 -0.30 5.18
N ALA A 58 4.01 -0.66 3.90
CA ALA A 58 2.73 -0.58 3.19
C ALA A 58 1.66 -1.47 3.84
N VAL A 59 2.00 -2.70 4.22
CA VAL A 59 1.10 -3.62 4.96
C VAL A 59 0.60 -2.96 6.25
N ALA A 60 1.48 -2.36 7.03
CA ALA A 60 1.12 -1.71 8.29
C ALA A 60 0.16 -0.51 8.07
N VAL A 61 0.48 0.34 7.10
CA VAL A 61 -0.36 1.52 6.76
C VAL A 61 -1.73 1.08 6.23
N ILE A 62 -1.77 0.10 5.34
CA ILE A 62 -3.02 -0.37 4.74
C ILE A 62 -3.90 -1.05 5.81
N LEU A 63 -3.30 -1.86 6.69
CA LEU A 63 -4.03 -2.50 7.77
C LEU A 63 -4.63 -1.46 8.72
N HIS A 64 -3.85 -0.45 9.12
CA HIS A 64 -4.37 0.67 9.89
C HIS A 64 -5.53 1.37 9.16
N TYR A 65 -5.36 1.64 7.86
CA TYR A 65 -6.35 2.36 7.07
C TYR A 65 -7.69 1.62 7.02
N ILE A 66 -7.73 0.30 6.83
CA ILE A 66 -8.98 -0.48 6.75
C ILE A 66 -9.63 -0.72 8.12
N ILE A 67 -8.83 -0.80 9.21
CA ILE A 67 -9.36 -1.01 10.56
C ILE A 67 -10.09 0.23 11.08
N PHE A 68 -9.60 1.42 10.75
CA PHE A 68 -10.10 2.68 11.33
C PHE A 68 -10.91 3.55 10.34
N ASN A 69 -11.32 2.99 9.20
CA ASN A 69 -12.23 3.64 8.27
C ASN A 69 -13.32 2.66 7.83
N ASP A 70 -14.42 3.20 7.33
CA ASP A 70 -15.54 2.42 6.80
C ASP A 70 -15.69 2.65 5.29
N PHE A 71 -16.19 1.63 4.58
CA PHE A 71 -16.54 1.70 3.16
C PHE A 71 -15.37 2.15 2.25
N LYS A 72 -14.15 1.68 2.54
CA LYS A 72 -12.95 1.98 1.74
C LYS A 72 -12.53 0.78 0.89
N THR A 73 -12.17 1.06 -0.36
CA THR A 73 -11.60 0.06 -1.26
C THR A 73 -10.11 0.34 -1.44
N VAL A 74 -9.29 -0.64 -1.10
CA VAL A 74 -7.84 -0.63 -1.29
C VAL A 74 -7.49 -1.51 -2.48
N ALA A 75 -6.73 -0.97 -3.43
CA ALA A 75 -6.15 -1.72 -4.53
C ALA A 75 -4.66 -1.95 -4.27
N LEU A 76 -4.27 -3.23 -4.23
CA LEU A 76 -2.87 -3.67 -4.16
C LEU A 76 -2.45 -4.14 -5.54
N LEU A 77 -1.53 -3.46 -6.16
CA LEU A 77 -1.05 -3.80 -7.48
C LEU A 77 0.47 -4.06 -7.46
N ALA A 78 0.88 -4.99 -8.29
CA ALA A 78 2.27 -5.28 -8.58
C ALA A 78 2.41 -5.67 -10.04
N ASN A 79 3.64 -5.71 -10.56
CA ASN A 79 3.90 -6.15 -11.93
C ASN A 79 3.32 -7.56 -12.20
N LYS A 80 3.40 -8.47 -11.21
CA LYS A 80 2.82 -9.81 -11.28
C LYS A 80 1.72 -9.98 -10.24
N GLY A 81 0.63 -10.67 -10.62
CA GLY A 81 -0.50 -10.92 -9.71
C GLY A 81 -0.11 -11.73 -8.47
N ASP A 82 0.86 -12.64 -8.58
CA ASP A 82 1.35 -13.42 -7.44
C ASP A 82 2.04 -12.54 -6.41
N ALA A 83 2.81 -11.54 -6.85
CA ALA A 83 3.43 -10.58 -5.94
C ALA A 83 2.38 -9.74 -5.19
N ALA A 84 1.32 -9.30 -5.86
CA ALA A 84 0.22 -8.60 -5.20
C ALA A 84 -0.52 -9.49 -4.20
N ARG A 85 -0.72 -10.78 -4.52
CA ARG A 85 -1.32 -11.75 -3.59
C ARG A 85 -0.43 -12.01 -2.37
N GLU A 86 0.88 -12.07 -2.55
CA GLU A 86 1.82 -12.20 -1.42
C GLU A 86 1.69 -11.02 -0.44
N ILE A 87 1.53 -9.79 -0.95
CA ILE A 87 1.29 -8.62 -0.10
C ILE A 87 -0.04 -8.76 0.65
N LEU A 88 -1.10 -9.21 -0.02
CA LEU A 88 -2.39 -9.47 0.61
C LEU A 88 -2.28 -10.54 1.70
N ASP A 89 -1.54 -11.62 1.46
CA ASP A 89 -1.33 -12.68 2.45
C ASP A 89 -0.56 -12.16 3.69
N ARG A 90 0.40 -11.26 3.51
CA ARG A 90 1.06 -10.58 4.64
C ARG A 90 0.09 -9.71 5.44
N ILE A 91 -0.85 -9.01 4.77
CA ILE A 91 -1.91 -8.26 5.45
C ILE A 91 -2.83 -9.20 6.24
N LYS A 92 -3.19 -10.35 5.68
CA LYS A 92 -4.02 -11.36 6.33
C LYS A 92 -3.36 -11.89 7.60
N ILE A 93 -2.07 -12.28 7.51
CA ILE A 93 -1.30 -12.75 8.67
C ILE A 93 -1.24 -11.68 9.77
N ALA A 94 -0.94 -10.44 9.38
CA ALA A 94 -0.88 -9.33 10.34
C ALA A 94 -2.26 -9.04 10.97
N TYR A 95 -3.34 -9.16 10.19
CA TYR A 95 -4.72 -9.02 10.68
C TYR A 95 -5.11 -10.13 11.67
N GLU A 96 -4.83 -11.38 11.35
CA GLU A 96 -5.11 -12.54 12.22
C GLU A 96 -4.35 -12.47 13.55
N ALA A 97 -3.18 -11.82 13.55
CA ALA A 97 -2.37 -11.60 14.75
C ALA A 97 -2.84 -10.42 15.62
N LEU A 98 -3.79 -9.61 15.16
CA LEU A 98 -4.35 -8.51 15.96
C LEU A 98 -5.15 -9.05 17.14
N PRO A 99 -5.23 -8.30 18.27
CA PRO A 99 -6.18 -8.60 19.33
C PRO A 99 -7.62 -8.61 18.81
N ALA A 100 -8.45 -9.54 19.30
CA ALA A 100 -9.81 -9.73 18.84
C ALA A 100 -10.68 -8.45 18.83
N TRP A 101 -10.45 -7.53 19.77
CA TRP A 101 -11.17 -6.26 19.85
C TRP A 101 -10.77 -5.23 18.76
N LEU A 102 -9.68 -5.48 18.02
CA LEU A 102 -9.28 -4.70 16.84
C LEU A 102 -9.70 -5.35 15.53
N GLN A 103 -10.03 -6.63 15.55
CA GLN A 103 -10.45 -7.33 14.35
C GLN A 103 -11.89 -6.95 13.97
N GLN A 104 -12.06 -6.50 12.73
CA GLN A 104 -13.39 -6.37 12.13
C GLN A 104 -13.90 -7.75 11.71
N GLY A 105 -15.20 -7.96 11.64
CA GLY A 105 -15.73 -9.17 11.05
C GLY A 105 -15.32 -9.30 9.57
N VAL A 106 -15.17 -10.52 9.08
CA VAL A 106 -14.75 -10.80 7.69
C VAL A 106 -15.91 -11.46 6.94
N ILE A 107 -16.29 -10.85 5.80
CA ILE A 107 -17.34 -11.36 4.92
C ILE A 107 -16.75 -12.26 3.84
N GLU A 108 -15.61 -11.87 3.27
CA GLU A 108 -14.94 -12.61 2.20
C GLU A 108 -13.43 -12.69 2.46
N TRP A 109 -12.88 -13.90 2.26
CA TRP A 109 -11.46 -14.18 2.47
C TRP A 109 -10.91 -15.04 1.32
N ASN A 110 -10.67 -14.39 0.18
CA ASN A 110 -10.21 -15.04 -1.05
C ASN A 110 -8.70 -14.85 -1.29
N LYS A 111 -8.14 -15.60 -2.24
CA LYS A 111 -6.72 -15.44 -2.65
C LYS A 111 -6.39 -14.06 -3.21
N GLY A 112 -7.36 -13.38 -3.82
CA GLY A 112 -7.15 -12.08 -4.48
C GLY A 112 -7.94 -10.94 -3.85
N SER A 113 -8.79 -11.21 -2.84
CA SER A 113 -9.62 -10.17 -2.21
C SER A 113 -9.98 -10.52 -0.77
N VAL A 114 -10.20 -9.48 0.02
CA VAL A 114 -10.76 -9.57 1.37
C VAL A 114 -11.83 -8.50 1.51
N GLU A 115 -12.95 -8.86 2.10
CA GLU A 115 -14.03 -7.94 2.45
C GLU A 115 -14.34 -8.03 3.94
N PHE A 116 -14.49 -6.89 4.59
CA PHE A 116 -14.77 -6.74 6.02
C PHE A 116 -16.18 -6.24 6.28
N GLU A 117 -16.73 -6.54 7.45
CA GLU A 117 -18.08 -6.10 7.86
C GLU A 117 -18.24 -4.58 7.94
N ASN A 118 -17.16 -3.82 8.13
CA ASN A 118 -17.18 -2.36 8.04
C ASN A 118 -17.27 -1.83 6.60
N GLY A 119 -17.51 -2.71 5.62
CA GLY A 119 -17.62 -2.38 4.20
C GLY A 119 -16.28 -2.09 3.50
N CYS A 120 -15.15 -2.27 4.20
CA CYS A 120 -13.84 -2.13 3.57
C CYS A 120 -13.49 -3.36 2.73
N LYS A 121 -12.83 -3.13 1.59
CA LYS A 121 -12.33 -4.16 0.68
C LYS A 121 -10.87 -3.97 0.34
N ILE A 122 -10.15 -5.08 0.21
CA ILE A 122 -8.80 -5.10 -0.38
C ILE A 122 -8.85 -5.99 -1.62
N ILE A 123 -8.30 -5.50 -2.73
CA ILE A 123 -8.24 -6.23 -4.00
C ILE A 123 -6.78 -6.27 -4.43
N ALA A 124 -6.26 -7.47 -4.65
CA ALA A 124 -4.91 -7.69 -5.15
C ALA A 124 -4.94 -8.12 -6.61
N GLY A 125 -4.08 -7.53 -7.43
CA GLY A 125 -4.01 -7.84 -8.85
C GLY A 125 -2.72 -7.38 -9.52
N SER A 126 -2.51 -7.82 -10.76
CA SER A 126 -1.42 -7.29 -11.58
C SER A 126 -1.81 -5.96 -12.22
N THR A 127 -0.80 -5.14 -12.55
CA THR A 127 -1.00 -3.89 -13.28
C THR A 127 -1.52 -4.10 -14.71
N SER A 128 -1.39 -5.30 -15.27
CA SER A 128 -1.97 -5.69 -16.57
C SER A 128 -3.43 -6.16 -16.49
N SER A 129 -3.98 -6.34 -15.26
CA SER A 129 -5.33 -6.88 -15.08
C SER A 129 -6.39 -5.78 -15.13
N SER A 130 -7.63 -6.17 -15.49
CA SER A 130 -8.81 -5.32 -15.36
C SER A 130 -9.38 -5.27 -13.93
N ALA A 131 -8.66 -5.81 -12.95
CA ALA A 131 -9.15 -6.07 -11.60
C ALA A 131 -9.71 -4.82 -10.88
N ILE A 132 -9.19 -3.64 -11.21
CA ILE A 132 -9.60 -2.39 -10.57
C ILE A 132 -10.33 -1.43 -11.52
N ARG A 133 -10.42 -1.75 -12.83
CA ARG A 133 -11.13 -0.90 -13.79
C ARG A 133 -12.61 -0.78 -13.41
N GLY A 134 -13.14 0.43 -13.43
CA GLY A 134 -14.56 0.69 -13.09
C GLY A 134 -14.90 0.59 -11.59
N LYS A 135 -13.91 0.43 -10.69
CA LYS A 135 -14.13 0.43 -9.26
C LYS A 135 -13.72 1.77 -8.65
N SER A 136 -14.43 2.22 -7.64
CA SER A 136 -14.02 3.40 -6.87
C SER A 136 -12.94 3.00 -5.87
N ILE A 137 -11.72 3.49 -6.06
CA ILE A 137 -10.58 3.16 -5.22
C ILE A 137 -10.31 4.31 -4.25
N SER A 138 -10.23 3.99 -2.96
CA SER A 138 -9.93 4.94 -1.89
C SER A 138 -8.43 4.98 -1.55
N PHE A 139 -7.73 3.87 -1.76
CA PHE A 139 -6.28 3.76 -1.57
C PHE A 139 -5.69 2.88 -2.67
N LEU A 140 -4.75 3.43 -3.44
CA LEU A 140 -3.98 2.69 -4.44
C LEU A 140 -2.55 2.48 -3.95
N TYR A 141 -2.14 1.24 -3.82
CA TYR A 141 -0.75 0.85 -3.60
C TYR A 141 -0.19 0.12 -4.81
N ILE A 142 0.92 0.58 -5.34
CA ILE A 142 1.66 -0.10 -6.41
C ILE A 142 3.07 -0.42 -5.90
N ASP A 143 3.34 -1.71 -5.76
CA ASP A 143 4.69 -2.19 -5.44
C ASP A 143 5.51 -2.40 -6.71
N GLU A 144 6.81 -2.17 -6.60
CA GLU A 144 7.77 -2.22 -7.70
C GLU A 144 7.31 -1.41 -8.94
N THR A 145 6.85 -0.18 -8.69
CA THR A 145 6.26 0.70 -9.70
C THR A 145 7.18 0.90 -10.92
N ALA A 146 8.51 0.97 -10.73
CA ALA A 146 9.47 1.13 -11.81
C ALA A 146 9.48 -0.04 -12.82
N PHE A 147 8.89 -1.18 -12.48
CA PHE A 147 8.84 -2.39 -13.31
C PHE A 147 7.47 -2.60 -13.97
N VAL A 148 6.56 -1.65 -13.84
CA VAL A 148 5.26 -1.71 -14.51
C VAL A 148 5.45 -1.47 -16.01
N GLU A 149 5.06 -2.46 -16.81
CA GLU A 149 5.08 -2.36 -18.26
C GLU A 149 3.89 -1.53 -18.76
N ASN A 150 4.05 -0.89 -19.93
CA ASN A 150 3.01 -0.06 -20.57
C ASN A 150 2.35 0.94 -19.59
N TRP A 151 3.18 1.62 -18.80
CA TRP A 151 2.74 2.52 -17.74
C TRP A 151 1.69 3.53 -18.17
N ASP A 152 1.87 4.18 -19.32
CA ASP A 152 0.98 5.25 -19.77
C ASP A 152 -0.43 4.71 -20.04
N GLU A 153 -0.55 3.55 -20.69
CA GLU A 153 -1.83 2.89 -20.95
C GLU A 153 -2.47 2.42 -19.61
N PHE A 154 -1.68 1.76 -18.77
CA PHE A 154 -2.13 1.32 -17.46
C PHE A 154 -2.63 2.50 -16.62
N PHE A 155 -1.83 3.55 -16.48
CA PHE A 155 -2.15 4.69 -15.64
C PHE A 155 -3.37 5.47 -16.18
N ALA A 156 -3.47 5.65 -17.49
CA ALA A 156 -4.64 6.26 -18.12
C ALA A 156 -5.93 5.47 -17.82
N SER A 157 -5.86 4.14 -17.78
CA SER A 157 -7.01 3.28 -17.46
C SER A 157 -7.43 3.30 -16.00
N VAL A 158 -6.46 3.53 -15.10
CA VAL A 158 -6.66 3.53 -13.63
C VAL A 158 -6.97 4.94 -13.10
N PHE A 159 -6.45 5.97 -13.76
CA PHE A 159 -6.59 7.35 -13.32
C PHE A 159 -8.03 7.78 -13.01
N PRO A 160 -9.05 7.45 -13.84
CA PRO A 160 -10.45 7.77 -13.52
C PRO A 160 -10.93 7.17 -12.20
N THR A 161 -10.46 5.96 -11.86
CA THR A 161 -10.88 5.25 -10.63
C THR A 161 -10.33 5.88 -9.35
N ILE A 162 -9.20 6.58 -9.45
CA ILE A 162 -8.53 7.23 -8.33
C ILE A 162 -8.73 8.75 -8.30
N SER A 163 -9.14 9.35 -9.41
CA SER A 163 -9.36 10.80 -9.52
C SER A 163 -10.75 11.24 -9.05
N SER A 164 -11.71 10.32 -9.02
CA SER A 164 -13.08 10.60 -8.61
C SER A 164 -13.24 11.03 -7.15
N GLY A 165 -12.27 10.65 -6.29
CA GLY A 165 -12.28 10.98 -4.87
C GLY A 165 -11.29 12.08 -4.49
N ASN A 166 -11.75 13.06 -3.70
CA ASN A 166 -10.87 14.13 -3.19
C ASN A 166 -9.90 13.66 -2.10
N THR A 167 -10.13 12.48 -1.51
CA THR A 167 -9.33 11.92 -0.40
C THR A 167 -8.59 10.64 -0.77
N THR A 168 -8.65 10.21 -2.04
CA THR A 168 -7.96 9.00 -2.49
C THR A 168 -6.47 9.10 -2.25
N LYS A 169 -5.90 8.07 -1.63
CA LYS A 169 -4.47 7.96 -1.35
C LYS A 169 -3.78 7.13 -2.41
N ILE A 170 -2.55 7.51 -2.75
CA ILE A 170 -1.71 6.82 -3.72
C ILE A 170 -0.33 6.66 -3.11
N LEU A 171 0.12 5.42 -2.99
CA LEU A 171 1.46 5.07 -2.53
C LEU A 171 2.17 4.26 -3.61
N PHE A 172 3.23 4.81 -4.17
CA PHE A 172 4.14 4.12 -5.07
C PHE A 172 5.43 3.78 -4.34
N THR A 173 5.85 2.53 -4.44
CA THR A 173 7.15 2.10 -3.91
C THR A 173 7.91 1.36 -4.99
N SER A 174 9.20 1.59 -5.11
CA SER A 174 10.04 0.83 -6.02
C SER A 174 11.51 0.95 -5.70
N THR A 175 12.27 -0.02 -6.18
CA THR A 175 13.70 0.15 -6.43
C THR A 175 13.91 0.87 -7.76
N PRO A 176 15.01 1.62 -7.94
CA PRO A 176 15.32 2.30 -9.20
C PRO A 176 15.44 1.30 -10.37
N ASN A 177 14.92 1.68 -11.53
CA ASN A 177 15.05 0.89 -12.76
C ASN A 177 15.24 1.82 -13.98
N GLY A 178 16.36 2.50 -14.05
CA GLY A 178 16.67 3.43 -15.15
C GLY A 178 15.80 4.69 -15.16
N LEU A 179 15.83 5.43 -16.27
CA LEU A 179 15.16 6.74 -16.45
C LEU A 179 13.72 6.58 -16.98
N ASN A 180 12.93 5.74 -16.33
CA ASN A 180 11.57 5.39 -16.74
C ASN A 180 10.50 6.33 -16.12
N HIS A 181 9.23 5.92 -16.19
CA HIS A 181 8.09 6.66 -15.63
C HIS A 181 8.20 6.87 -14.11
N PHE A 182 8.74 5.89 -13.36
CA PHE A 182 8.93 6.02 -11.93
C PHE A 182 10.00 7.08 -11.60
N TYR A 183 11.13 7.08 -12.32
CA TYR A 183 12.15 8.12 -12.22
C TYR A 183 11.54 9.50 -12.50
N LYS A 184 10.75 9.65 -13.58
CA LYS A 184 10.08 10.92 -13.90
C LYS A 184 9.12 11.36 -12.79
N THR A 185 8.42 10.41 -12.16
CA THR A 185 7.54 10.70 -11.02
C THR A 185 8.34 11.19 -9.81
N CYS A 186 9.47 10.55 -9.50
CA CYS A 186 10.35 10.97 -8.41
C CYS A 186 10.93 12.36 -8.64
N VAL A 187 11.49 12.63 -9.82
CA VAL A 187 12.03 13.96 -10.18
C VAL A 187 10.94 15.03 -10.13
N GLY A 188 9.76 14.75 -10.70
CA GLY A 188 8.63 15.68 -10.63
C GLY A 188 8.15 15.96 -9.20
N ALA A 189 8.28 14.98 -8.30
CA ALA A 189 7.98 15.16 -6.88
C ALA A 189 9.03 16.02 -6.16
N GLN A 190 10.32 15.79 -6.42
CA GLN A 190 11.41 16.61 -5.90
C GLN A 190 11.30 18.07 -6.34
N GLU A 191 10.87 18.30 -7.57
CA GLU A 191 10.64 19.63 -8.13
C GLU A 191 9.26 20.24 -7.80
N ASN A 192 8.43 19.56 -6.99
CA ASN A 192 7.07 19.96 -6.62
C ASN A 192 6.12 20.17 -7.84
N LYS A 193 6.33 19.42 -8.92
CA LYS A 193 5.59 19.60 -10.18
C LYS A 193 4.39 18.66 -10.35
N ASN A 194 4.32 17.56 -9.60
CA ASN A 194 3.30 16.52 -9.81
C ASN A 194 2.41 16.23 -8.59
N GLY A 195 2.63 16.94 -7.48
CA GLY A 195 1.85 16.81 -6.25
C GLY A 195 2.10 15.52 -5.47
N TYR A 196 3.18 14.79 -5.74
CA TYR A 196 3.65 13.69 -4.92
C TYR A 196 4.66 14.21 -3.88
N ILE A 197 4.63 13.60 -2.70
CA ILE A 197 5.71 13.70 -1.71
C ILE A 197 6.74 12.63 -2.08
N TYR A 198 8.00 13.03 -2.17
CA TYR A 198 9.12 12.13 -2.46
C TYR A 198 9.84 11.74 -1.19
N ILE A 199 10.08 10.43 -1.02
CA ILE A 199 10.91 9.87 0.05
C ILE A 199 11.97 9.00 -0.60
N GLU A 200 13.21 9.22 -0.20
CA GLU A 200 14.34 8.39 -0.60
C GLU A 200 14.88 7.63 0.61
N VAL A 201 14.99 6.32 0.44
CA VAL A 201 15.57 5.42 1.44
C VAL A 201 16.82 4.79 0.81
N PRO A 202 18.00 5.09 1.31
CA PRO A 202 19.28 4.59 0.77
C PRO A 202 19.42 3.06 0.83
#